data_df7d1e99ff57c1ee54baf1f9c8256639
#
_entry.id   df7d1e99ff57c1ee54baf1f9c8256639
#
_cell.length_a   1.000
_cell.length_b   1.000
_cell.length_c   1.000
_cell.angle_alpha   90.00
_cell.angle_beta   90.00
_cell.angle_gamma   90.00
#
_symmetry.space_group_name_H-M   'P 1'
#
loop_
_entity.id
_entity.type
_entity.pdbx_description
1 polymer ?
#
loop_
_entity_poly.entity_id
_entity_poly.type
_entity_poly.pdbx_seq_one_letter_code
_entity_poly.pdbx_strand_id
1 'polypeptide(L)'
;FKANINLAKFCQSYAVPQKTLDSIPPEVSAGTYTGQPSADIEGKAFTLTAARLGIAEPDSYEAQATDWASLVILTLAKAKEATGTALKENVRKISQGAGEKVYSAVEGLQLLAQGKEINYEGASGPCDFTDIGDIQGCRFRYMEVVDGKLRFLKVV
;
A
#
# COMPACT_ATOMS: atom_id res chain seq x y z
N PHE A 1 17.38 22.38 16.97
CA PHE A 1 16.64 22.74 18.18
C PHE A 1 17.24 23.98 18.87
N LYS A 2 18.53 23.96 19.19
CA LYS A 2 19.23 25.12 19.82
C LYS A 2 19.37 26.36 18.92
N ALA A 3 19.20 26.18 17.61
CA ALA A 3 19.35 27.27 16.64
C ALA A 3 18.07 28.10 16.43
N ASN A 4 16.97 27.80 17.14
CA ASN A 4 15.69 28.49 17.04
C ASN A 4 15.19 28.64 15.57
N ILE A 5 15.40 27.61 14.77
CA ILE A 5 15.01 27.60 13.35
C ILE A 5 13.54 27.26 13.27
N ASN A 6 12.73 28.20 12.83
CA ASN A 6 11.29 28.01 12.62
C ASN A 6 11.03 27.56 11.16
N LEU A 7 11.36 26.30 10.84
CA LEU A 7 11.11 25.69 9.55
C LEU A 7 10.04 24.61 9.68
N ALA A 8 9.25 24.41 8.63
CA ALA A 8 8.37 23.26 8.50
C ALA A 8 9.23 21.99 8.53
N LYS A 9 8.89 21.06 9.42
CA LYS A 9 9.57 19.78 9.57
C LYS A 9 8.75 18.74 8.80
N PHE A 10 9.38 18.03 7.89
CA PHE A 10 8.75 16.94 7.15
C PHE A 10 9.67 15.72 7.17
N CYS A 11 9.11 14.56 7.47
CA CYS A 11 9.84 13.29 7.41
C CYS A 11 8.89 12.15 7.00
N GLN A 12 9.47 11.02 6.65
CA GLN A 12 8.68 9.82 6.41
C GLN A 12 8.14 9.26 7.74
N SER A 13 6.98 8.64 7.71
CA SER A 13 6.26 8.19 8.91
C SER A 13 7.08 7.21 9.77
N TYR A 14 7.88 6.34 9.17
CA TYR A 14 8.72 5.39 9.90
C TYR A 14 9.85 6.06 10.71
N ALA A 15 10.17 7.32 10.44
CA ALA A 15 11.15 8.06 11.22
C ALA A 15 10.59 8.56 12.56
N VAL A 16 9.27 8.59 12.71
CA VAL A 16 8.58 9.05 13.92
C VAL A 16 7.52 8.05 14.41
N PRO A 17 7.89 6.78 14.62
CA PRO A 17 6.97 5.84 15.26
C PRO A 17 6.65 6.32 16.67
N GLN A 18 5.52 5.91 17.25
CA GLN A 18 5.07 6.37 18.57
C GLN A 18 6.17 6.19 19.63
N LYS A 19 6.90 5.07 19.60
CA LYS A 19 8.03 4.82 20.51
C LYS A 19 9.12 5.91 20.45
N THR A 20 9.40 6.44 19.26
CA THR A 20 10.34 7.55 19.09
C THR A 20 9.74 8.85 19.67
N LEU A 21 8.48 9.13 19.38
CA LEU A 21 7.78 10.30 19.90
C LEU A 21 7.72 10.29 21.42
N ASP A 22 7.51 9.14 22.04
CA ASP A 22 7.48 8.97 23.50
C ASP A 22 8.87 9.21 24.16
N SER A 23 9.95 9.14 23.38
CA SER A 23 11.33 9.31 23.88
C SER A 23 11.89 10.73 23.78
N ILE A 24 11.13 11.63 23.14
CA ILE A 24 11.56 13.03 22.93
C ILE A 24 10.52 14.01 23.49
N PRO A 25 10.93 15.19 23.97
CA PRO A 25 9.98 16.17 24.45
C PRO A 25 8.98 16.57 23.36
N PRO A 26 7.66 16.65 23.68
CA PRO A 26 6.62 16.96 22.71
C PRO A 26 6.86 18.24 21.91
N GLU A 27 7.44 19.27 22.55
CA GLU A 27 7.76 20.55 21.90
C GLU A 27 8.85 20.44 20.83
N VAL A 28 9.69 19.39 20.88
CA VAL A 28 10.70 19.12 19.84
C VAL A 28 10.07 18.52 18.60
N SER A 29 9.11 17.62 18.79
CA SER A 29 8.43 16.92 17.70
C SER A 29 7.22 17.68 17.15
N ALA A 30 6.63 18.59 17.91
CA ALA A 30 5.44 19.34 17.52
C ALA A 30 5.59 20.03 16.15
N GLY A 31 4.54 19.98 15.33
CA GLY A 31 4.53 20.57 13.99
C GLY A 31 5.40 19.80 12.98
N THR A 32 5.80 18.55 13.27
CA THR A 32 6.41 17.68 12.28
C THR A 32 5.33 17.03 11.45
N TYR A 33 5.42 17.16 10.13
CA TYR A 33 4.55 16.50 9.18
C TYR A 33 5.16 15.21 8.68
N THR A 34 4.32 14.20 8.46
CA THR A 34 4.77 12.93 7.88
C THR A 34 3.89 12.55 6.69
N GLY A 35 4.48 11.82 5.75
CA GLY A 35 3.79 11.22 4.63
C GLY A 35 4.15 9.74 4.51
N GLN A 36 3.17 8.93 4.14
CA GLN A 36 3.35 7.51 3.84
C GLN A 36 2.35 7.05 2.79
N PRO A 37 2.65 5.98 2.03
CA PRO A 37 1.65 5.35 1.19
C PRO A 37 0.42 4.97 2.01
N SER A 38 -0.76 5.09 1.45
CA SER A 38 -2.02 4.75 2.11
C SER A 38 -2.64 3.51 1.49
N ALA A 39 -3.31 2.70 2.31
CA ALA A 39 -4.24 1.70 1.81
C ALA A 39 -5.49 2.37 1.21
N ASP A 40 -6.19 1.66 0.32
CA ASP A 40 -7.50 2.06 -0.17
C ASP A 40 -8.58 1.62 0.83
N ILE A 41 -8.70 2.39 1.92
CA ILE A 41 -9.52 2.04 3.10
C ILE A 41 -11.02 1.89 2.78
N GLU A 42 -11.50 2.43 1.67
CA GLU A 42 -12.87 2.28 1.19
C GLU A 42 -13.02 1.11 0.22
N GLY A 43 -11.91 0.50 -0.20
CA GLY A 43 -11.85 -0.56 -1.18
C GLY A 43 -12.28 -1.92 -0.62
N LYS A 44 -12.91 -2.76 -1.48
CA LYS A 44 -13.29 -4.13 -1.13
C LYS A 44 -12.09 -5.00 -0.77
N ALA A 45 -10.97 -4.85 -1.49
CA ALA A 45 -9.74 -5.62 -1.22
C ALA A 45 -9.14 -5.26 0.14
N PHE A 46 -9.20 -3.99 0.55
CA PHE A 46 -8.79 -3.57 1.89
C PHE A 46 -9.61 -4.27 2.97
N THR A 47 -10.94 -4.24 2.86
CA THR A 47 -11.84 -4.90 3.83
C THR A 47 -11.54 -6.39 3.96
N LEU A 48 -11.32 -7.09 2.83
CA LEU A 48 -10.97 -8.52 2.83
C LEU A 48 -9.59 -8.77 3.46
N THR A 49 -8.61 -7.92 3.19
CA THR A 49 -7.27 -8.01 3.77
C THR A 49 -7.29 -7.78 5.27
N ALA A 50 -7.99 -6.76 5.76
CA ALA A 50 -8.16 -6.47 7.17
C ALA A 50 -8.78 -7.65 7.92
N ALA A 51 -9.87 -8.22 7.38
CA ALA A 51 -10.52 -9.39 7.95
C ALA A 51 -9.60 -10.62 7.99
N ARG A 52 -8.79 -10.84 6.95
CA ARG A 52 -7.85 -11.98 6.86
C ARG A 52 -6.71 -11.85 7.86
N LEU A 53 -6.16 -10.66 8.04
CA LEU A 53 -5.06 -10.39 8.97
C LEU A 53 -5.53 -10.27 10.42
N GLY A 54 -6.83 -10.17 10.67
CA GLY A 54 -7.39 -9.98 12.00
C GLY A 54 -7.08 -8.61 12.60
N ILE A 55 -6.86 -7.61 11.77
CA ILE A 55 -6.54 -6.23 12.15
C ILE A 55 -7.63 -5.29 11.65
N ALA A 56 -7.97 -4.30 12.49
CA ALA A 56 -9.03 -3.36 12.15
C ALA A 56 -8.62 -2.37 11.06
N GLU A 57 -7.36 -1.93 11.11
CA GLU A 57 -6.78 -0.96 10.19
C GLU A 57 -5.37 -1.40 9.82
N PRO A 58 -5.19 -2.14 8.70
CA PRO A 58 -3.86 -2.42 8.17
C PRO A 58 -3.11 -1.12 7.95
N ASP A 59 -1.84 -1.09 8.33
CA ASP A 59 -1.02 0.04 7.94
C ASP A 59 -0.73 0.01 6.43
N SER A 60 -0.07 1.04 5.94
CA SER A 60 0.15 1.19 4.50
C SER A 60 1.00 0.08 3.91
N TYR A 61 1.96 -0.42 4.65
CA TYR A 61 2.90 -1.43 4.15
C TYR A 61 2.29 -2.83 4.14
N GLU A 62 1.35 -3.13 5.03
CA GLU A 62 0.62 -4.40 5.05
C GLU A 62 -0.25 -4.56 3.80
N ALA A 63 -0.92 -3.48 3.37
CA ALA A 63 -1.69 -3.47 2.14
C ALA A 63 -0.79 -3.69 0.91
N GLN A 64 0.28 -2.91 0.75
CA GLN A 64 1.21 -3.04 -0.37
C GLN A 64 1.92 -4.41 -0.38
N ALA A 65 2.32 -4.91 0.78
CA ALA A 65 2.95 -6.24 0.87
C ALA A 65 2.00 -7.36 0.45
N THR A 66 0.71 -7.24 0.83
CA THR A 66 -0.35 -8.18 0.41
C THR A 66 -0.56 -8.13 -1.09
N ASP A 67 -0.61 -6.92 -1.67
CA ASP A 67 -0.80 -6.74 -3.11
C ASP A 67 0.40 -7.25 -3.90
N TRP A 68 1.60 -6.92 -3.46
CA TRP A 68 2.82 -7.44 -4.09
C TRP A 68 2.85 -8.96 -4.11
N ALA A 69 2.56 -9.61 -2.98
CA ALA A 69 2.52 -11.07 -2.91
C ALA A 69 1.42 -11.65 -3.82
N SER A 70 0.24 -11.03 -3.84
CA SER A 70 -0.88 -11.43 -4.70
C SER A 70 -0.54 -11.32 -6.18
N LEU A 71 0.05 -10.19 -6.60
CA LEU A 71 0.48 -9.97 -7.98
C LEU A 71 1.52 -11.00 -8.42
N VAL A 72 2.52 -11.28 -7.58
CA VAL A 72 3.53 -12.31 -7.89
C VAL A 72 2.88 -13.68 -8.08
N ILE A 73 2.06 -14.11 -7.13
CA ILE A 73 1.39 -15.42 -7.16
C ILE A 73 0.51 -15.54 -8.41
N LEU A 74 -0.35 -14.57 -8.67
CA LEU A 74 -1.27 -14.59 -9.81
C LEU A 74 -0.55 -14.53 -11.14
N THR A 75 0.51 -13.72 -11.23
CA THR A 75 1.31 -13.58 -12.45
C THR A 75 2.02 -14.90 -12.80
N LEU A 76 2.67 -15.52 -11.82
CA LEU A 76 3.38 -16.78 -12.04
C LEU A 76 2.40 -17.93 -12.34
N ALA A 77 1.24 -17.95 -11.71
CA ALA A 77 0.17 -18.91 -12.03
C ALA A 77 -0.35 -18.74 -13.46
N LYS A 78 -0.55 -17.49 -13.90
CA LYS A 78 -0.93 -17.19 -15.30
C LYS A 78 0.13 -17.59 -16.31
N ALA A 79 1.39 -17.26 -16.01
CA ALA A 79 2.53 -17.58 -16.88
C ALA A 79 2.87 -19.08 -16.91
N LYS A 80 2.51 -19.84 -15.88
CA LYS A 80 2.91 -21.25 -15.66
C LYS A 80 4.44 -21.43 -15.64
N GLU A 81 5.15 -20.38 -15.27
CA GLU A 81 6.61 -20.34 -15.21
C GLU A 81 7.05 -19.41 -14.07
N ALA A 82 7.99 -19.85 -13.24
CA ALA A 82 8.47 -19.12 -12.07
C ALA A 82 9.82 -18.42 -12.38
N THR A 83 9.79 -17.42 -13.27
CA THR A 83 10.96 -16.61 -13.62
C THR A 83 10.67 -15.14 -13.54
N GLY A 84 11.71 -14.30 -13.38
CA GLY A 84 11.60 -12.85 -13.41
C GLY A 84 11.09 -12.32 -14.76
N THR A 85 11.46 -13.00 -15.85
CA THR A 85 10.97 -12.66 -17.19
C THR A 85 9.48 -12.90 -17.31
N ALA A 86 8.99 -14.06 -16.85
CA ALA A 86 7.57 -14.36 -16.84
C ALA A 86 6.76 -13.36 -16.00
N LEU A 87 7.31 -12.94 -14.85
CA LEU A 87 6.71 -11.90 -14.01
C LEU A 87 6.59 -10.57 -14.78
N LYS A 88 7.68 -10.08 -15.34
CA LYS A 88 7.73 -8.82 -16.10
C LYS A 88 6.74 -8.79 -17.26
N GLU A 89 6.63 -9.89 -18.02
CA GLU A 89 5.82 -9.97 -19.22
C GLU A 89 4.31 -10.16 -18.97
N ASN A 90 3.94 -10.60 -17.75
CA ASN A 90 2.56 -10.98 -17.45
C ASN A 90 1.90 -10.17 -16.32
N VAL A 91 2.67 -9.43 -15.49
CA VAL A 91 2.08 -8.71 -14.35
C VAL A 91 0.98 -7.73 -14.76
N ARG A 92 1.17 -7.00 -15.84
CA ARG A 92 0.15 -6.07 -16.36
C ARG A 92 -1.11 -6.76 -16.89
N LYS A 93 -0.97 -7.99 -17.40
CA LYS A 93 -2.12 -8.78 -17.86
C LYS A 93 -3.00 -9.24 -16.71
N ILE A 94 -2.45 -9.27 -15.50
CA ILE A 94 -3.14 -9.64 -14.26
C ILE A 94 -3.81 -8.43 -13.61
N SER A 95 -3.21 -7.25 -13.69
CA SER A 95 -3.66 -6.07 -12.95
C SER A 95 -4.32 -4.97 -13.81
N GLN A 96 -4.15 -5.02 -15.14
CA GLN A 96 -4.64 -3.96 -16.04
C GLN A 96 -5.46 -4.54 -17.21
N GLY A 97 -5.78 -5.84 -17.14
CA GLY A 97 -6.50 -6.52 -18.20
C GLY A 97 -8.01 -6.22 -18.19
N ALA A 98 -8.67 -6.57 -19.28
CA ALA A 98 -10.14 -6.51 -19.38
C ALA A 98 -10.85 -7.69 -18.68
N GLY A 99 -10.13 -8.43 -17.83
CA GLY A 99 -10.63 -9.61 -17.13
C GLY A 99 -11.61 -9.29 -16.00
N GLU A 100 -12.10 -10.34 -15.36
CA GLU A 100 -12.99 -10.24 -14.22
C GLU A 100 -12.23 -9.65 -13.02
N LYS A 101 -12.80 -8.63 -12.35
CA LYS A 101 -12.19 -8.01 -11.17
C LYS A 101 -12.11 -8.99 -10.02
N VAL A 102 -10.92 -9.14 -9.45
CA VAL A 102 -10.65 -9.99 -8.29
C VAL A 102 -9.95 -9.18 -7.20
N TYR A 103 -10.28 -9.48 -5.95
CA TYR A 103 -9.87 -8.72 -4.77
C TYR A 103 -8.98 -9.53 -3.82
N SER A 104 -8.59 -10.71 -4.23
CA SER A 104 -7.65 -11.57 -3.50
C SER A 104 -6.95 -12.53 -4.44
N ALA A 105 -5.75 -13.00 -4.05
CA ALA A 105 -5.03 -14.02 -4.79
C ALA A 105 -5.82 -15.34 -4.89
N VAL A 106 -6.58 -15.70 -3.84
CA VAL A 106 -7.39 -16.93 -3.84
C VAL A 106 -8.48 -16.89 -4.93
N GLU A 107 -9.23 -15.79 -4.98
CA GLU A 107 -10.26 -15.57 -6.00
C GLU A 107 -9.65 -15.59 -7.41
N GLY A 108 -8.52 -14.88 -7.59
CA GLY A 108 -7.81 -14.86 -8.87
C GLY A 108 -7.31 -16.21 -9.32
N LEU A 109 -6.72 -17.02 -8.42
CA LEU A 109 -6.28 -18.39 -8.75
C LEU A 109 -7.43 -19.30 -9.18
N GLN A 110 -8.60 -19.17 -8.53
CA GLN A 110 -9.77 -19.96 -8.90
C GLN A 110 -10.26 -19.66 -10.31
N LEU A 111 -10.26 -18.38 -10.70
CA LEU A 111 -10.65 -17.96 -12.05
C LEU A 111 -9.60 -18.35 -13.11
N LEU A 112 -8.32 -18.15 -12.81
CA LEU A 112 -7.22 -18.57 -13.68
C LEU A 112 -7.23 -20.09 -13.93
N ALA A 113 -7.55 -20.91 -12.90
CA ALA A 113 -7.70 -22.35 -13.05
C ALA A 113 -8.85 -22.75 -14.00
N GLN A 114 -9.87 -21.89 -14.13
CA GLN A 114 -10.98 -22.04 -15.07
C GLN A 114 -10.66 -21.49 -16.48
N GLY A 115 -9.44 -20.99 -16.71
CA GLY A 115 -9.04 -20.38 -17.97
C GLY A 115 -9.58 -18.97 -18.20
N LYS A 116 -10.10 -18.31 -17.16
CA LYS A 116 -10.61 -16.94 -17.26
C LYS A 116 -9.49 -15.90 -17.13
N GLU A 117 -9.70 -14.76 -17.77
CA GLU A 117 -8.87 -13.56 -17.57
C GLU A 117 -9.34 -12.82 -16.33
N ILE A 118 -8.38 -12.21 -15.61
CA ILE A 118 -8.63 -11.47 -14.37
C ILE A 118 -8.06 -10.06 -14.45
N ASN A 119 -8.60 -9.19 -13.58
CA ASN A 119 -8.03 -7.87 -13.26
C ASN A 119 -7.95 -7.75 -11.73
N TYR A 120 -6.74 -7.73 -11.19
CA TYR A 120 -6.50 -7.67 -9.74
C TYR A 120 -6.62 -6.24 -9.23
N GLU A 121 -7.54 -6.02 -8.31
CA GLU A 121 -7.73 -4.79 -7.55
C GLU A 121 -7.18 -4.99 -6.12
N GLY A 122 -6.18 -4.22 -5.75
CA GLY A 122 -5.44 -4.43 -4.51
C GLY A 122 -6.00 -3.69 -3.30
N ALA A 123 -5.50 -4.07 -2.13
CA ALA A 123 -5.82 -3.41 -0.85
C ALA A 123 -5.18 -2.02 -0.73
N SER A 124 -4.12 -1.75 -1.49
CA SER A 124 -3.49 -0.42 -1.59
C SER A 124 -4.09 0.44 -2.70
N GLY A 125 -5.00 -0.09 -3.50
CA GLY A 125 -5.65 0.55 -4.64
C GLY A 125 -5.51 -0.26 -5.92
N PRO A 126 -5.87 0.31 -7.07
CA PRO A 126 -5.62 -0.31 -8.36
C PRO A 126 -4.12 -0.60 -8.50
N CYS A 127 -3.81 -1.81 -8.92
CA CYS A 127 -2.42 -2.22 -9.15
C CYS A 127 -2.01 -1.98 -10.61
N ASP A 128 -2.42 -0.86 -11.18
CA ASP A 128 -2.10 -0.44 -12.54
C ASP A 128 -0.69 0.14 -12.60
N PHE A 129 0.03 -0.14 -13.67
CA PHE A 129 1.39 0.33 -13.87
C PHE A 129 1.46 1.32 -15.04
N THR A 130 2.27 2.37 -14.87
CA THR A 130 2.69 3.26 -15.97
C THR A 130 3.55 2.50 -16.98
N ASP A 131 3.83 3.11 -18.13
CA ASP A 131 4.71 2.52 -19.14
C ASP A 131 6.13 2.25 -18.61
N ILE A 132 6.60 3.06 -17.67
CA ILE A 132 7.92 2.91 -17.04
C ILE A 132 7.92 1.97 -15.84
N GLY A 133 6.74 1.47 -15.41
CA GLY A 133 6.61 0.46 -14.34
C GLY A 133 6.27 1.00 -12.96
N ASP A 134 5.98 2.29 -12.82
CA ASP A 134 5.47 2.85 -11.56
C ASP A 134 3.99 2.53 -11.38
N ILE A 135 3.53 2.40 -10.14
CA ILE A 135 2.12 2.24 -9.81
C ILE A 135 1.37 3.55 -10.08
N GLN A 136 0.25 3.45 -10.78
CA GLN A 136 -0.68 4.56 -10.98
C GLN A 136 -1.65 4.69 -9.79
N GLY A 137 -2.11 5.93 -9.54
CA GLY A 137 -3.16 6.17 -8.56
C GLY A 137 -2.75 5.90 -7.10
N CYS A 138 -1.44 5.97 -6.79
CA CYS A 138 -0.97 5.88 -5.42
C CYS A 138 -1.63 6.92 -4.53
N ARG A 139 -2.14 6.48 -3.40
CA ARG A 139 -2.65 7.36 -2.36
C ARG A 139 -1.61 7.57 -1.27
N PHE A 140 -1.57 8.77 -0.68
CA PHE A 140 -0.68 9.11 0.42
C PHE A 140 -1.46 9.64 1.61
N ARG A 141 -1.16 9.09 2.78
CA ARG A 141 -1.68 9.56 4.07
C ARG A 141 -0.71 10.58 4.65
N TYR A 142 -1.24 11.72 5.04
CA TYR A 142 -0.50 12.77 5.73
C TYR A 142 -0.94 12.88 7.18
N MET A 143 0.05 13.03 8.05
CA MET A 143 -0.12 13.14 9.49
C MET A 143 0.69 14.33 10.01
N GLU A 144 0.32 14.84 11.18
CA GLU A 144 1.05 15.87 11.92
C GLU A 144 1.33 15.39 13.33
N VAL A 145 2.48 15.70 13.88
CA VAL A 145 2.78 15.45 15.29
C VAL A 145 2.22 16.60 16.12
N VAL A 146 1.26 16.30 16.99
CA VAL A 146 0.64 17.21 17.94
C VAL A 146 0.71 16.57 19.33
N ASP A 147 1.28 17.28 20.29
CA ASP A 147 1.44 16.82 21.68
C ASP A 147 2.07 15.42 21.79
N GLY A 148 3.11 15.16 20.98
CA GLY A 148 3.81 13.88 20.95
C GLY A 148 3.05 12.72 20.33
N LYS A 149 1.94 12.99 19.62
CA LYS A 149 1.12 11.97 18.93
C LYS A 149 0.92 12.31 17.47
N LEU A 150 0.83 11.27 16.64
CA LEU A 150 0.45 11.43 15.24
C LEU A 150 -1.05 11.69 15.12
N ARG A 151 -1.40 12.82 14.52
CA ARG A 151 -2.76 13.22 14.17
C ARG A 151 -2.95 13.10 12.68
N PHE A 152 -3.99 12.38 12.26
CA PHE A 152 -4.38 12.29 10.86
C PHE A 152 -4.79 13.65 10.30
N LEU A 153 -4.34 13.97 9.09
CA LEU A 153 -4.72 15.18 8.36
C LEU A 153 -5.60 14.84 7.16
N LYS A 154 -5.07 14.06 6.21
CA LYS A 154 -5.77 13.70 4.97
C LYS A 154 -5.10 12.53 4.25
N VAL A 155 -5.84 11.95 3.31
CA VAL A 155 -5.33 11.12 2.21
C VAL A 155 -5.46 11.92 0.91
N VAL A 156 -4.47 11.81 0.04
CA VAL A 156 -4.45 12.46 -1.28
C VAL A 156 -4.14 11.43 -2.33
#